data_9c3cfdac4c2a477935c8ae10006bc37b
#
_entry.id   9c3cfdac4c2a477935c8ae10006bc37b
#
_cell.length_a   1.000
_cell.length_b   1.000
_cell.length_c   1.000
_cell.angle_alpha   90.00
_cell.angle_beta   90.00
_cell.angle_gamma   90.00
#
_symmetry.space_group_name_H-M   'P 1'
#
loop_
_entity.id
_entity.type
_entity.pdbx_description
1 polymer ?
#
loop_
_entity_poly.entity_id
_entity_poly.type
_entity_poly.pdbx_seq_one_letter_code
_entity_poly.pdbx_strand_id
1 'polypeptide(L)'
;SYTDQMVVMTYPLIGNYGIADEDFECKSPSIGGLIVCDYNDMPSNFRATETLAELLEDNGIPAIAGVDTRKLTRSIRDLGSRRVLITAPDTPVEQALAVIRSASVPHDAVSRVSCRKRWYSRTSNPQFHVVAIDCGIKLNIIRSLNRFRCNVTVVPYDTPAEEIEFMKPDGIFLSNGPGDPEDVTPVIETVRRLRGKYPIFG
;
A
#
# COMPACT_ATOMS: atom_id res chain seq x y z
N SER A 1 0.12 0.03 -1.77
CA SER A 1 0.11 -0.34 -3.21
C SER A 1 -0.21 -1.81 -3.47
N TYR A 2 -0.11 -2.69 -2.46
CA TYR A 2 -0.31 -4.14 -2.61
C TYR A 2 -1.58 -4.64 -1.90
N THR A 3 -2.53 -3.77 -1.65
CA THR A 3 -3.80 -4.11 -1.00
C THR A 3 -4.49 -5.24 -1.75
N ASP A 4 -4.97 -6.24 -1.01
CA ASP A 4 -5.58 -7.49 -1.51
C ASP A 4 -4.68 -8.39 -2.36
N GLN A 5 -3.43 -8.03 -2.59
CA GLN A 5 -2.52 -8.83 -3.39
C GLN A 5 -1.74 -9.83 -2.51
N MET A 6 -1.61 -11.07 -2.99
CA MET A 6 -0.67 -12.02 -2.43
C MET A 6 0.74 -11.65 -2.87
N VAL A 7 1.59 -11.26 -1.92
CA VAL A 7 2.97 -10.84 -2.19
C VAL A 7 3.90 -12.05 -2.14
N VAL A 8 4.62 -12.29 -3.23
CA VAL A 8 5.63 -13.36 -3.31
C VAL A 8 7.00 -12.76 -3.09
N MET A 9 7.66 -13.15 -2.01
CA MET A 9 9.02 -12.72 -1.70
C MET A 9 10.02 -13.74 -2.27
N THR A 10 10.89 -13.27 -3.17
CA THR A 10 11.88 -14.14 -3.84
C THR A 10 13.22 -14.20 -3.11
N TYR A 11 13.43 -13.36 -2.11
CA TYR A 11 14.62 -13.45 -1.27
C TYR A 11 14.58 -14.76 -0.49
N PRO A 12 15.70 -15.49 -0.39
CA PRO A 12 15.70 -16.85 0.17
C PRO A 12 15.27 -16.90 1.64
N LEU A 13 15.66 -15.92 2.43
CA LEU A 13 15.43 -15.89 3.87
C LEU A 13 14.59 -14.67 4.25
N ILE A 14 13.43 -14.90 4.84
CA ILE A 14 12.50 -13.87 5.28
C ILE A 14 12.26 -13.99 6.79
N GLY A 15 12.09 -12.88 7.48
CA GLY A 15 11.84 -12.80 8.92
C GLY A 15 13.06 -12.50 9.78
N ASN A 16 14.28 -12.78 9.30
CA ASN A 16 15.52 -12.55 10.02
C ASN A 16 15.80 -11.06 10.37
N TYR A 17 15.17 -10.13 9.68
CA TYR A 17 15.25 -8.69 9.99
C TYR A 17 14.30 -8.30 11.12
N GLY A 18 13.19 -8.99 11.27
CA GLY A 18 12.08 -8.59 12.15
C GLY A 18 11.36 -7.36 11.63
N ILE A 19 10.58 -6.74 12.49
CA ILE A 19 9.84 -5.50 12.23
C ILE A 19 10.44 -4.39 13.09
N ALA A 20 10.69 -3.24 12.48
CA ALA A 20 11.15 -2.04 13.16
C ALA A 20 10.15 -0.90 12.89
N ASP A 21 9.66 -0.25 13.94
CA ASP A 21 8.62 0.78 13.86
C ASP A 21 9.01 1.95 12.94
N GLU A 22 10.29 2.28 12.89
CA GLU A 22 10.81 3.37 12.06
C GLU A 22 10.72 3.09 10.55
N ASP A 23 10.65 1.82 10.16
CA ASP A 23 10.66 1.38 8.77
C ASP A 23 9.24 1.30 8.17
N PHE A 24 8.19 1.54 8.97
CA PHE A 24 6.83 1.56 8.47
C PHE A 24 6.60 2.68 7.45
N GLU A 25 6.01 2.29 6.34
CA GLU A 25 5.58 3.19 5.25
C GLU A 25 4.07 3.47 5.25
N CYS A 26 3.33 2.79 6.12
CA CYS A 26 1.89 2.95 6.32
C CYS A 26 1.52 2.59 7.77
N LYS A 27 0.31 2.90 8.19
CA LYS A 27 -0.16 2.63 9.56
C LYS A 27 -0.32 1.15 9.87
N SER A 28 -0.77 0.38 8.87
CA SER A 28 -0.96 -1.05 8.96
C SER A 28 -0.75 -1.69 7.59
N PRO A 29 -0.23 -2.93 7.53
CA PRO A 29 -0.14 -3.67 6.29
C PRO A 29 -1.54 -3.98 5.74
N SER A 30 -1.69 -3.97 4.43
CA SER A 30 -2.97 -4.22 3.73
C SER A 30 -2.84 -5.25 2.62
N ILE A 31 -1.76 -6.02 2.60
CA ILE A 31 -1.57 -7.11 1.62
C ILE A 31 -2.60 -8.21 1.87
N GLY A 32 -3.01 -8.91 0.81
CA GLY A 32 -3.95 -10.04 0.91
C GLY A 32 -3.32 -11.31 1.46
N GLY A 33 -1.98 -11.40 1.44
CA GLY A 33 -1.22 -12.50 1.99
C GLY A 33 0.25 -12.46 1.62
N LEU A 34 1.05 -13.32 2.26
CA LEU A 34 2.50 -13.40 2.05
C LEU A 34 2.91 -14.84 1.69
N ILE A 35 3.72 -14.97 0.64
CA ILE A 35 4.25 -16.26 0.17
C ILE A 35 5.77 -16.17 0.18
N VAL A 36 6.41 -17.05 0.95
CA VAL A 36 7.87 -17.07 1.13
C VAL A 36 8.46 -18.45 0.90
N CYS A 37 9.74 -18.50 0.56
CA CYS A 37 10.46 -19.78 0.42
C CYS A 37 10.87 -20.29 1.80
N ASP A 38 11.62 -19.50 2.54
CA ASP A 38 12.13 -19.84 3.85
C ASP A 38 11.80 -18.74 4.85
N TYR A 39 11.34 -19.13 6.03
CA TYR A 39 10.96 -18.21 7.09
C TYR A 39 11.78 -18.44 8.35
N ASN A 40 12.31 -17.38 8.91
CA ASN A 40 13.02 -17.37 10.18
C ASN A 40 12.25 -16.50 11.19
N ASP A 41 11.85 -17.09 12.30
CA ASP A 41 11.12 -16.45 13.39
C ASP A 41 12.03 -15.81 14.46
N MET A 42 13.35 -15.91 14.28
CA MET A 42 14.34 -15.34 15.20
C MET A 42 15.03 -14.13 14.57
N PRO A 43 14.49 -12.92 14.73
CA PRO A 43 15.12 -11.72 14.17
C PRO A 43 16.46 -11.43 14.85
N SER A 44 17.47 -11.11 14.05
CA SER A 44 18.82 -10.78 14.52
C SER A 44 19.11 -9.27 14.49
N ASN A 45 18.12 -8.44 14.19
CA ASN A 45 18.24 -7.00 14.14
C ASN A 45 17.91 -6.38 15.50
N PHE A 46 18.82 -5.56 16.05
CA PHE A 46 18.64 -4.91 17.36
C PHE A 46 17.48 -3.89 17.39
N ARG A 47 16.99 -3.44 16.22
CA ARG A 47 15.83 -2.55 16.11
C ARG A 47 14.50 -3.30 16.02
N ALA A 48 14.53 -4.63 15.92
CA ALA A 48 13.31 -5.41 15.82
C ALA A 48 12.49 -5.30 17.11
N THR A 49 11.24 -4.88 16.98
CA THR A 49 10.27 -4.76 18.06
C THR A 49 9.32 -5.96 18.12
N GLU A 50 9.12 -6.61 16.99
CA GLU A 50 8.27 -7.80 16.83
C GLU A 50 8.76 -8.66 15.67
N THR A 51 8.24 -9.88 15.57
CA THR A 51 8.49 -10.78 14.44
C THR A 51 7.55 -10.47 13.28
N LEU A 52 7.91 -10.90 12.07
CA LEU A 52 7.02 -10.79 10.93
C LEU A 52 5.75 -11.63 11.10
N ALA A 53 5.83 -12.77 11.78
CA ALA A 53 4.67 -13.62 12.05
C ALA A 53 3.66 -12.92 12.96
N GLU A 54 4.10 -12.32 14.07
CA GLU A 54 3.26 -11.54 14.97
C GLU A 54 2.55 -10.39 14.24
N LEU A 55 3.29 -9.61 13.44
CA LEU A 55 2.69 -8.53 12.64
C LEU A 55 1.59 -9.04 11.70
N LEU A 56 1.82 -10.16 11.00
CA LEU A 56 0.85 -10.73 10.07
C LEU A 56 -0.37 -11.27 10.80
N GLU A 57 -0.18 -11.94 11.94
CA GLU A 57 -1.25 -12.48 12.79
C GLU A 57 -2.14 -11.38 13.36
N ASP A 58 -1.54 -10.34 13.93
CA ASP A 58 -2.25 -9.17 14.49
C ASP A 58 -3.08 -8.43 13.44
N ASN A 59 -2.67 -8.49 12.17
CA ASN A 59 -3.41 -7.88 11.07
C ASN A 59 -4.29 -8.88 10.29
N GLY A 60 -4.39 -10.15 10.72
CA GLY A 60 -5.20 -11.18 10.07
C GLY A 60 -4.75 -11.52 8.65
N ILE A 61 -3.45 -11.39 8.35
CA ILE A 61 -2.88 -11.61 7.02
C ILE A 61 -2.36 -13.03 6.90
N PRO A 62 -2.94 -13.87 6.02
CA PRO A 62 -2.47 -15.24 5.83
C PRO A 62 -1.08 -15.27 5.19
N ALA A 63 -0.24 -16.20 5.65
CA ALA A 63 1.08 -16.42 5.09
C ALA A 63 1.39 -17.90 4.91
N ILE A 64 2.25 -18.22 3.96
CA ILE A 64 2.71 -19.57 3.70
C ILE A 64 4.22 -19.58 3.42
N ALA A 65 4.94 -20.50 4.07
CA ALA A 65 6.35 -20.77 3.84
C ALA A 65 6.55 -22.13 3.16
N GLY A 66 7.76 -22.40 2.69
CA GLY A 66 8.10 -23.67 2.02
C GLY A 66 7.70 -23.72 0.54
N VAL A 67 7.41 -22.57 -0.08
CA VAL A 67 7.00 -22.49 -1.49
C VAL A 67 8.20 -22.17 -2.37
N ASP A 68 8.34 -22.85 -3.53
CA ASP A 68 9.30 -22.45 -4.56
C ASP A 68 8.89 -21.11 -5.19
N THR A 69 9.23 -20.03 -4.49
CA THR A 69 8.89 -18.65 -4.88
C THR A 69 9.55 -18.24 -6.20
N ARG A 70 10.72 -18.80 -6.53
CA ARG A 70 11.40 -18.54 -7.80
C ARG A 70 10.62 -19.11 -8.99
N LYS A 71 10.16 -20.35 -8.88
CA LYS A 71 9.31 -20.98 -9.90
C LYS A 71 7.99 -20.23 -10.04
N LEU A 72 7.37 -19.88 -8.93
CA LEU A 72 6.11 -19.12 -8.90
C LEU A 72 6.26 -17.75 -9.57
N THR A 73 7.30 -16.99 -9.22
CA THR A 73 7.57 -15.67 -9.82
C THR A 73 7.82 -15.76 -11.33
N ARG A 74 8.57 -16.77 -11.79
CA ARG A 74 8.74 -17.01 -13.23
C ARG A 74 7.42 -17.28 -13.94
N SER A 75 6.55 -18.08 -13.32
CA SER A 75 5.22 -18.37 -13.86
C SER A 75 4.34 -17.11 -13.92
N ILE A 76 4.41 -16.24 -12.90
CA ILE A 76 3.68 -14.96 -12.88
C ILE A 76 4.21 -14.03 -13.98
N ARG A 77 5.52 -13.94 -14.14
CA ARG A 77 6.15 -13.13 -15.19
C ARG A 77 5.74 -13.58 -16.59
N ASP A 78 5.74 -14.88 -16.84
CA ASP A 78 5.54 -15.44 -18.19
C ASP A 78 4.04 -15.52 -18.57
N LEU A 79 3.15 -15.65 -17.59
CA LEU A 79 1.73 -15.92 -17.78
C LEU A 79 0.79 -14.85 -17.17
N GLY A 80 1.35 -13.81 -16.56
CA GLY A 80 0.60 -12.73 -15.91
C GLY A 80 0.13 -13.07 -14.49
N SER A 81 -0.47 -12.07 -13.85
CA SER A 81 -1.06 -12.20 -12.51
C SER A 81 -2.26 -13.14 -12.51
N ARG A 82 -2.46 -13.85 -11.40
CA ARG A 82 -3.51 -14.86 -11.25
C ARG A 82 -4.23 -14.70 -9.93
N ARG A 83 -5.47 -15.17 -9.89
CA ARG A 83 -6.18 -15.34 -8.63
C ARG A 83 -5.59 -16.51 -7.88
N VAL A 84 -5.37 -16.33 -6.59
CA VAL A 84 -4.81 -17.34 -5.69
C VAL A 84 -5.63 -17.41 -4.40
N LEU A 85 -5.57 -18.55 -3.73
CA LEU A 85 -6.20 -18.79 -2.44
C LEU A 85 -5.21 -19.54 -1.56
N ILE A 86 -5.00 -19.07 -0.34
CA ILE A 86 -4.35 -19.82 0.72
C ILE A 86 -5.46 -20.46 1.55
N THR A 87 -5.39 -21.76 1.75
CA THR A 87 -6.43 -22.52 2.46
C THR A 87 -5.82 -23.63 3.28
N ALA A 88 -6.60 -24.26 4.15
CA ALA A 88 -6.17 -25.41 4.94
C ALA A 88 -5.81 -26.61 4.02
N PRO A 89 -4.86 -27.46 4.44
CA PRO A 89 -4.35 -28.58 3.62
C PRO A 89 -5.42 -29.62 3.25
N ASP A 90 -6.46 -29.74 4.06
CA ASP A 90 -7.58 -30.67 3.90
C ASP A 90 -8.71 -30.16 3.01
N THR A 91 -8.61 -28.90 2.55
CA THR A 91 -9.63 -28.32 1.64
C THR A 91 -9.59 -29.00 0.27
N PRO A 92 -10.71 -29.55 -0.20
CA PRO A 92 -10.79 -30.15 -1.53
C PRO A 92 -10.44 -29.13 -2.62
N VAL A 93 -9.61 -29.53 -3.58
CA VAL A 93 -9.15 -28.68 -4.69
C VAL A 93 -10.32 -28.08 -5.47
N GLU A 94 -11.38 -28.87 -5.72
CA GLU A 94 -12.56 -28.41 -6.43
C GLU A 94 -13.29 -27.30 -5.69
N GLN A 95 -13.39 -27.39 -4.36
CA GLN A 95 -13.95 -26.34 -3.53
C GLN A 95 -13.11 -25.06 -3.59
N ALA A 96 -11.79 -25.18 -3.45
CA ALA A 96 -10.87 -24.06 -3.57
C ALA A 96 -10.98 -23.37 -4.95
N LEU A 97 -11.04 -24.15 -6.02
CA LEU A 97 -11.21 -23.62 -7.37
C LEU A 97 -12.57 -22.94 -7.57
N ALA A 98 -13.64 -23.44 -6.95
CA ALA A 98 -14.96 -22.82 -7.00
C ALA A 98 -14.92 -21.42 -6.34
N VAL A 99 -14.27 -21.30 -5.17
CA VAL A 99 -14.07 -20.02 -4.48
C VAL A 99 -13.28 -19.03 -5.38
N ILE A 100 -12.17 -19.46 -5.96
CA ILE A 100 -11.35 -18.62 -6.85
C ILE A 100 -12.16 -18.14 -8.07
N ARG A 101 -13.00 -19.00 -8.65
CA ARG A 101 -13.80 -18.65 -9.83
C ARG A 101 -14.93 -17.68 -9.50
N SER A 102 -15.54 -17.79 -8.33
CA SER A 102 -16.63 -16.92 -7.87
C SER A 102 -16.16 -15.57 -7.32
N ALA A 103 -14.89 -15.45 -6.95
CA ALA A 103 -14.35 -14.21 -6.41
C ALA A 103 -14.38 -13.07 -7.44
N SER A 104 -14.81 -11.88 -7.03
CA SER A 104 -14.69 -10.65 -7.81
C SER A 104 -13.38 -9.93 -7.48
N VAL A 105 -12.89 -9.12 -8.41
CA VAL A 105 -11.77 -8.21 -8.14
C VAL A 105 -12.34 -6.98 -7.41
N PRO A 106 -11.83 -6.61 -6.24
CA PRO A 106 -12.27 -5.39 -5.56
C PRO A 106 -11.88 -4.13 -6.34
N HIS A 107 -12.81 -3.18 -6.47
CA HIS A 107 -12.60 -1.86 -7.11
C HIS A 107 -12.55 -0.73 -6.08
N ASP A 108 -12.58 -1.04 -4.78
CA ASP A 108 -12.65 -0.10 -3.67
C ASP A 108 -11.34 0.02 -2.88
N ALA A 109 -10.24 -0.49 -3.41
CA ALA A 109 -8.97 -0.61 -2.70
C ALA A 109 -8.45 0.75 -2.18
N VAL A 110 -8.57 1.83 -2.96
CA VAL A 110 -8.13 3.18 -2.56
C VAL A 110 -8.96 3.70 -1.39
N SER A 111 -10.29 3.53 -1.41
CA SER A 111 -11.16 4.01 -0.33
C SER A 111 -10.86 3.35 1.02
N ARG A 112 -10.35 2.12 1.01
CA ARG A 112 -9.98 1.37 2.22
C ARG A 112 -8.63 1.77 2.81
N VAL A 113 -7.71 2.31 1.99
CA VAL A 113 -6.35 2.67 2.44
C VAL A 113 -6.14 4.17 2.61
N SER A 114 -6.97 5.00 2.00
CA SER A 114 -6.94 6.45 2.14
C SER A 114 -7.24 6.88 3.58
N CYS A 115 -6.66 7.98 4.00
CA CYS A 115 -6.98 8.58 5.31
C CYS A 115 -8.46 9.01 5.36
N ARG A 116 -9.08 8.84 6.51
CA ARG A 116 -10.49 9.25 6.72
C ARG A 116 -10.66 10.74 7.05
N LYS A 117 -9.59 11.37 7.50
CA LYS A 117 -9.56 12.80 7.88
C LYS A 117 -8.24 13.39 7.42
N ARG A 118 -8.29 14.65 7.00
CA ARG A 118 -7.08 15.40 6.68
C ARG A 118 -6.14 15.47 7.89
N TRP A 119 -4.85 15.42 7.62
CA TRP A 119 -3.81 15.57 8.61
C TRP A 119 -2.63 16.36 8.04
N TYR A 120 -1.73 16.80 8.90
CA TYR A 120 -0.69 17.74 8.56
C TYR A 120 0.68 17.20 8.92
N SER A 121 1.64 17.35 8.01
CA SER A 121 3.06 17.17 8.28
C SER A 121 3.78 18.48 8.07
N ARG A 122 4.46 18.92 9.11
CA ARG A 122 5.13 20.22 9.14
C ARG A 122 6.64 20.05 9.15
N THR A 123 7.34 21.03 8.56
CA THR A 123 8.80 21.12 8.59
C THR A 123 9.22 22.46 9.17
N SER A 124 10.47 22.54 9.63
CA SER A 124 11.09 23.81 10.03
C SER A 124 11.39 24.68 8.81
N ASN A 125 11.12 25.99 8.89
CA ASN A 125 11.32 26.95 7.80
C ASN A 125 10.66 26.53 6.48
N PRO A 126 9.34 26.34 6.44
CA PRO A 126 8.64 25.95 5.24
C PRO A 126 8.73 27.04 4.16
N GLN A 127 8.90 26.65 2.93
CA GLN A 127 8.87 27.53 1.76
C GLN A 127 7.63 27.32 0.92
N PHE A 128 7.08 26.11 0.96
CA PHE A 128 5.94 25.71 0.15
C PHE A 128 4.90 24.99 1.00
N HIS A 129 3.66 25.06 0.54
CA HIS A 129 2.54 24.28 1.03
C HIS A 129 2.06 23.33 -0.08
N VAL A 130 2.14 22.03 0.17
CA VAL A 130 1.68 20.99 -0.76
C VAL A 130 0.46 20.30 -0.18
N VAL A 131 -0.59 20.17 -0.99
CA VAL A 131 -1.73 19.29 -0.66
C VAL A 131 -1.49 17.94 -1.33
N ALA A 132 -1.42 16.88 -0.53
CA ALA A 132 -1.24 15.52 -1.01
C ALA A 132 -2.57 14.76 -0.94
N ILE A 133 -3.07 14.30 -2.09
CA ILE A 133 -4.26 13.45 -2.19
C ILE A 133 -3.84 12.02 -1.88
N ASP A 134 -4.42 11.45 -0.84
CA ASP A 134 -4.06 10.14 -0.31
C ASP A 134 -4.82 9.01 -0.99
N CYS A 135 -4.17 8.38 -1.96
CA CYS A 135 -4.63 7.14 -2.57
C CYS A 135 -3.97 5.88 -1.96
N GLY A 136 -3.27 6.02 -0.84
CA GLY A 136 -2.44 4.99 -0.20
C GLY A 136 -0.98 5.44 -0.10
N ILE A 137 -0.79 6.66 0.39
CA ILE A 137 0.51 7.35 0.41
C ILE A 137 1.51 6.64 1.31
N LYS A 138 2.75 6.54 0.84
CA LYS A 138 3.87 6.09 1.67
C LYS A 138 4.40 7.23 2.52
N LEU A 139 4.65 6.96 3.80
CA LEU A 139 5.15 7.97 4.74
C LEU A 139 6.48 8.60 4.30
N ASN A 140 7.32 7.84 3.61
CA ASN A 140 8.59 8.37 3.12
C ASN A 140 8.44 9.44 2.02
N ILE A 141 7.34 9.43 1.28
CA ILE A 141 7.00 10.52 0.35
C ILE A 141 6.80 11.82 1.14
N ILE A 142 6.03 11.77 2.23
CA ILE A 142 5.79 12.93 3.10
C ILE A 142 7.10 13.41 3.74
N ARG A 143 7.91 12.48 4.26
CA ARG A 143 9.24 12.79 4.82
C ARG A 143 10.13 13.48 3.78
N SER A 144 10.07 13.02 2.52
CA SER A 144 10.84 13.62 1.41
C SER A 144 10.37 15.03 1.09
N LEU A 145 9.05 15.26 0.98
CA LEU A 145 8.50 16.61 0.79
C LEU A 145 8.91 17.55 1.92
N ASN A 146 8.89 17.09 3.18
CA ASN A 146 9.35 17.89 4.31
C ASN A 146 10.83 18.25 4.20
N ARG A 147 11.72 17.35 3.71
CA ARG A 147 13.13 17.65 3.45
C ARG A 147 13.31 18.76 2.42
N PHE A 148 12.39 18.85 1.46
CA PHE A 148 12.33 19.95 0.49
C PHE A 148 11.59 21.19 0.99
N ARG A 149 11.44 21.34 2.31
CA ARG A 149 10.80 22.47 2.98
C ARG A 149 9.32 22.67 2.60
N CYS A 150 8.64 21.60 2.25
CA CYS A 150 7.20 21.63 2.03
C CYS A 150 6.47 21.30 3.33
N ASN A 151 5.57 22.16 3.80
CA ASN A 151 4.50 21.73 4.67
C ASN A 151 3.50 20.92 3.84
N VAL A 152 3.06 19.78 4.35
CA VAL A 152 2.17 18.89 3.63
C VAL A 152 0.84 18.79 4.37
N THR A 153 -0.24 19.06 3.66
CA THR A 153 -1.61 18.71 4.07
C THR A 153 -2.03 17.47 3.31
N VAL A 154 -2.20 16.36 4.01
CA VAL A 154 -2.70 15.12 3.41
C VAL A 154 -4.21 15.08 3.53
N VAL A 155 -4.89 14.86 2.42
CA VAL A 155 -6.35 14.85 2.33
C VAL A 155 -6.86 13.50 1.82
N PRO A 156 -8.08 13.07 2.20
CA PRO A 156 -8.72 11.89 1.64
C PRO A 156 -8.78 11.93 0.10
N TYR A 157 -8.80 10.75 -0.52
CA TYR A 157 -8.85 10.59 -1.98
C TYR A 157 -10.08 11.24 -2.64
N ASP A 158 -11.18 11.35 -1.90
CA ASP A 158 -12.47 11.89 -2.35
C ASP A 158 -12.66 13.38 -2.02
N THR A 159 -11.60 14.06 -1.58
CA THR A 159 -11.67 15.51 -1.26
C THR A 159 -11.98 16.32 -2.51
N PRO A 160 -13.05 17.15 -2.48
CA PRO A 160 -13.43 17.99 -3.63
C PRO A 160 -12.37 19.03 -3.99
N ALA A 161 -12.31 19.40 -5.27
CA ALA A 161 -11.37 20.40 -5.77
C ALA A 161 -11.50 21.75 -5.05
N GLU A 162 -12.72 22.16 -4.72
CA GLU A 162 -13.02 23.42 -4.03
C GLU A 162 -12.40 23.47 -2.63
N GLU A 163 -12.38 22.35 -1.90
CA GLU A 163 -11.71 22.28 -0.60
C GLU A 163 -10.20 22.41 -0.74
N ILE A 164 -9.62 21.80 -1.77
CA ILE A 164 -8.19 21.91 -2.05
C ILE A 164 -7.83 23.33 -2.44
N GLU A 165 -8.62 23.99 -3.30
CA GLU A 165 -8.43 25.40 -3.68
C GLU A 165 -8.54 26.34 -2.47
N PHE A 166 -9.45 26.06 -1.53
CA PHE A 166 -9.59 26.84 -0.30
C PHE A 166 -8.33 26.79 0.58
N MET A 167 -7.57 25.69 0.53
CA MET A 167 -6.30 25.55 1.25
C MET A 167 -5.16 26.37 0.63
N LYS A 168 -5.33 26.90 -0.59
CA LYS A 168 -4.36 27.71 -1.34
C LYS A 168 -2.97 27.07 -1.39
N PRO A 169 -2.82 25.83 -1.92
CA PRO A 169 -1.53 25.17 -2.00
C PRO A 169 -0.64 25.80 -3.08
N ASP A 170 0.67 25.69 -2.91
CA ASP A 170 1.64 26.01 -3.96
C ASP A 170 1.75 24.88 -4.99
N GLY A 171 1.38 23.66 -4.62
CA GLY A 171 1.35 22.50 -5.50
C GLY A 171 0.52 21.36 -4.94
N ILE A 172 0.15 20.42 -5.81
CA ILE A 172 -0.66 19.24 -5.48
C ILE A 172 0.16 18.00 -5.79
N PHE A 173 0.13 17.06 -4.85
CA PHE A 173 0.75 15.75 -5.01
C PHE A 173 -0.32 14.67 -5.07
N LEU A 174 -0.26 13.83 -6.10
CA LEU A 174 -1.08 12.62 -6.20
C LEU A 174 -0.26 11.43 -5.70
N SER A 175 -0.71 10.78 -4.65
CA SER A 175 0.03 9.65 -4.14
C SER A 175 -0.15 8.40 -5.01
N ASN A 176 0.80 7.48 -4.92
CA ASN A 176 0.56 6.12 -5.37
C ASN A 176 -0.62 5.49 -4.61
N GLY A 177 -1.22 4.46 -5.20
CA GLY A 177 -2.32 3.72 -4.60
C GLY A 177 -2.39 2.28 -5.11
N PRO A 178 -3.26 1.44 -4.51
CA PRO A 178 -3.59 0.12 -5.02
C PRO A 178 -4.67 0.19 -6.11
N GLY A 179 -4.82 -0.90 -6.87
CA GLY A 179 -5.87 -1.06 -7.87
C GLY A 179 -5.64 -0.33 -9.17
N ASP A 180 -6.70 -0.19 -9.95
CA ASP A 180 -6.69 0.52 -11.22
C ASP A 180 -6.95 2.02 -11.00
N PRO A 181 -6.15 2.92 -11.56
CA PRO A 181 -6.43 4.35 -11.51
C PRO A 181 -7.80 4.74 -12.09
N GLU A 182 -8.36 3.97 -13.01
CA GLU A 182 -9.69 4.23 -13.59
C GLU A 182 -10.83 4.03 -12.58
N ASP A 183 -10.61 3.23 -11.53
CA ASP A 183 -11.60 3.00 -10.46
C ASP A 183 -11.76 4.22 -9.52
N VAL A 184 -10.82 5.16 -9.55
CA VAL A 184 -10.76 6.28 -8.60
C VAL A 184 -11.37 7.54 -9.18
N THR A 185 -12.64 7.46 -9.60
CA THR A 185 -13.39 8.56 -10.22
C THR A 185 -13.31 9.89 -9.47
N PRO A 186 -13.43 9.96 -8.12
CA PRO A 186 -13.34 11.24 -7.39
C PRO A 186 -12.00 11.95 -7.60
N VAL A 187 -10.89 11.20 -7.61
CA VAL A 187 -9.55 11.78 -7.86
C VAL A 187 -9.45 12.29 -9.29
N ILE A 188 -9.95 11.52 -10.27
CA ILE A 188 -9.94 11.91 -11.69
C ILE A 188 -10.68 13.23 -11.89
N GLU A 189 -11.85 13.38 -11.29
CA GLU A 189 -12.67 14.61 -11.37
C GLU A 189 -11.97 15.79 -10.71
N THR A 190 -11.42 15.60 -9.51
CA THR A 190 -10.67 16.63 -8.78
C THR A 190 -9.46 17.10 -9.58
N VAL A 191 -8.68 16.16 -10.14
CA VAL A 191 -7.51 16.49 -10.98
C VAL A 191 -7.90 17.26 -12.23
N ARG A 192 -8.99 16.87 -12.90
CA ARG A 192 -9.48 17.59 -14.09
C ARG A 192 -9.80 19.06 -13.80
N ARG A 193 -10.36 19.36 -12.61
CA ARG A 193 -10.71 20.72 -12.19
C ARG A 193 -9.52 21.56 -11.76
N LEU A 194 -8.48 20.91 -11.19
CA LEU A 194 -7.29 21.58 -10.67
C LEU A 194 -6.19 21.73 -11.73
N ARG A 195 -6.24 20.93 -12.80
CA ARG A 195 -5.30 20.98 -13.90
C ARG A 195 -5.28 22.37 -14.56
N GLY A 196 -4.07 22.92 -14.73
CA GLY A 196 -3.86 24.27 -15.29
C GLY A 196 -4.00 25.41 -14.28
N LYS A 197 -4.47 25.14 -13.05
CA LYS A 197 -4.53 26.13 -11.96
C LYS A 197 -3.34 25.97 -11.00
N TYR A 198 -2.89 24.74 -10.78
CA TYR A 198 -1.81 24.39 -9.86
C TYR A 198 -0.79 23.49 -10.54
N PRO A 199 0.49 23.52 -10.13
CA PRO A 199 1.43 22.46 -10.40
C PRO A 199 0.93 21.15 -9.77
N ILE A 200 0.81 20.09 -10.57
CA ILE A 200 0.39 18.75 -10.10
C ILE A 200 1.50 17.78 -10.42
N PHE A 201 1.92 16.99 -9.42
CA PHE A 201 2.89 15.92 -9.54
C PHE A 201 2.30 14.62 -8.98
N GLY A 202 2.56 13.47 -9.68
CA GLY A 202 2.13 12.16 -9.27
C GLY A 202 2.88 11.04 -9.96
#